data_6d0832c6c54f7f7d1c62af229b0a0726
#
_entry.id   6d0832c6c54f7f7d1c62af229b0a0726
#
_cell.length_a   1.000
_cell.length_b   1.000
_cell.length_c   1.000
_cell.angle_alpha   90.00
_cell.angle_beta   90.00
_cell.angle_gamma   90.00
#
_symmetry.space_group_name_H-M   'P 1'
#
loop_
_entity.id
_entity.type
_entity.pdbx_description
1 polymer ?
#
loop_
_entity_poly.entity_id
_entity_poly.type
_entity_poly.pdbx_seq_one_letter_code
_entity_poly.pdbx_strand_id
1 'polypeptide(L)'
;MSKKQEMIQFFIDKANAGGGVDNDGAYGFQCADVPCYGLRHWYGVTLWGNAYDLLESARSQGLKVVYDVDYPKAGWFFVKSYVAGDGVNYGHTGLVYEDSDGYTIKTIEQNIDGNWDYLEVGGPCRYNERSVDEIVGYIVPPEEVETGWQQNQYGWWWVREDGSYPTDKWEKINDVWYYFDDKGFMKRSTWLNYKDAWYWFTDSGSMATGWARINNTWYYFDEDGKMVTGWIKHKQTWYYLDSKDGNMVSNEFVRAGQGWYYLKPDGTMADKPEFTVEPDGLITVK
;
A
#
# COMPACT_ATOMS: atom_id res chain seq x y z
N MET A 1 11.14 -3.09 -6.43
CA MET A 1 12.30 -3.21 -5.54
C MET A 1 12.03 -2.26 -4.38
N SER A 2 12.32 -2.61 -3.14
CA SER A 2 12.13 -1.69 -2.01
C SER A 2 13.17 -0.55 -2.06
N LYS A 3 12.85 0.60 -1.45
CA LYS A 3 13.82 1.73 -1.35
C LYS A 3 15.16 1.27 -0.75
N LYS A 4 15.07 0.39 0.27
CA LYS A 4 16.25 -0.21 0.89
C LYS A 4 17.08 -1.02 -0.11
N GLN A 5 16.44 -1.86 -0.92
CA GLN A 5 17.13 -2.66 -1.94
C GLN A 5 17.72 -1.78 -3.05
N GLU A 6 16.99 -0.74 -3.47
CA GLU A 6 17.49 0.23 -4.47
C GLU A 6 18.71 1.00 -3.95
N MET A 7 18.65 1.43 -2.69
CA MET A 7 19.78 2.11 -2.02
C MET A 7 21.02 1.21 -1.94
N ILE A 8 20.86 -0.04 -1.48
CA ILE A 8 21.97 -1.00 -1.41
C ILE A 8 22.56 -1.22 -2.81
N GLN A 9 21.71 -1.49 -3.80
CA GLN A 9 22.17 -1.73 -5.17
C GLN A 9 22.92 -0.53 -5.75
N PHE A 10 22.44 0.70 -5.51
CA PHE A 10 23.11 1.91 -5.95
C PHE A 10 24.54 2.01 -5.40
N PHE A 11 24.75 1.75 -4.10
CA PHE A 11 26.10 1.80 -3.52
C PHE A 11 26.98 0.64 -3.98
N ILE A 12 26.41 -0.54 -4.23
CA ILE A 12 27.10 -1.67 -4.89
C ILE A 12 27.60 -1.25 -6.27
N ASP A 13 26.76 -0.61 -7.09
CA ASP A 13 27.11 -0.14 -8.42
C ASP A 13 28.20 0.94 -8.36
N LYS A 14 28.14 1.85 -7.38
CA LYS A 14 29.18 2.84 -7.14
C LYS A 14 30.53 2.20 -6.79
N ALA A 15 30.53 1.22 -5.88
CA ALA A 15 31.75 0.51 -5.51
C ALA A 15 32.37 -0.26 -6.70
N ASN A 16 31.53 -0.94 -7.49
CA ASN A 16 31.97 -1.67 -8.69
C ASN A 16 32.52 -0.76 -9.79
N ALA A 17 32.00 0.46 -9.90
CA ALA A 17 32.44 1.44 -10.89
C ALA A 17 33.66 2.27 -10.43
N GLY A 18 34.12 2.12 -9.18
CA GLY A 18 35.16 2.93 -8.58
C GLY A 18 34.74 4.40 -8.38
N GLY A 19 33.42 4.65 -8.26
CA GLY A 19 32.83 5.96 -8.01
C GLY A 19 32.45 6.17 -6.55
N GLY A 20 31.92 7.36 -6.24
CA GLY A 20 31.45 7.71 -4.91
C GLY A 20 30.24 8.63 -4.97
N VAL A 21 29.84 9.13 -3.81
CA VAL A 21 28.83 10.17 -3.64
C VAL A 21 29.45 11.33 -2.87
N ASP A 22 29.08 12.54 -3.28
CA ASP A 22 29.39 13.78 -2.60
C ASP A 22 28.03 14.44 -2.29
N ASN A 23 27.62 14.38 -1.04
CA ASN A 23 26.26 14.77 -0.63
C ASN A 23 26.09 16.29 -0.55
N ASP A 24 27.16 17.01 -0.23
CA ASP A 24 27.12 18.44 0.06
C ASP A 24 28.00 19.31 -0.86
N GLY A 25 28.79 18.70 -1.73
CA GLY A 25 29.72 19.38 -2.61
C GLY A 25 30.98 19.87 -1.92
N ALA A 26 31.27 19.36 -0.72
CA ALA A 26 32.40 19.77 0.08
C ALA A 26 33.33 18.60 0.40
N TYR A 27 34.63 18.82 0.23
CA TYR A 27 35.69 17.84 0.58
C TYR A 27 35.63 16.50 -0.22
N GLY A 28 34.90 16.46 -1.35
CA GLY A 28 34.80 15.29 -2.21
C GLY A 28 34.12 14.10 -1.54
N PHE A 29 34.58 12.88 -1.80
CA PHE A 29 33.92 11.63 -1.35
C PHE A 29 34.28 11.28 0.10
N GLN A 30 33.56 11.84 1.08
CA GLN A 30 33.78 11.58 2.49
C GLN A 30 32.94 10.38 3.01
N CYS A 31 33.36 9.76 4.12
CA CYS A 31 32.64 8.64 4.69
C CYS A 31 31.20 9.03 5.12
N ALA A 32 31.03 10.24 5.64
CA ALA A 32 29.73 10.77 6.06
C ALA A 32 28.72 10.96 4.91
N ASP A 33 29.21 11.10 3.66
CA ASP A 33 28.35 11.23 2.50
C ASP A 33 27.50 9.98 2.23
N VAL A 34 28.01 8.81 2.57
CA VAL A 34 27.28 7.54 2.34
C VAL A 34 25.93 7.52 3.06
N PRO A 35 25.86 7.67 4.41
CA PRO A 35 24.56 7.72 5.10
C PRO A 35 23.77 9.00 4.79
N CYS A 36 24.44 10.17 4.64
CA CYS A 36 23.75 11.41 4.34
C CYS A 36 23.06 11.37 2.98
N TYR A 37 23.75 10.90 1.94
CA TYR A 37 23.18 10.72 0.61
C TYR A 37 22.08 9.66 0.60
N GLY A 38 22.33 8.48 1.18
CA GLY A 38 21.38 7.37 1.20
C GLY A 38 20.08 7.73 1.89
N LEU A 39 20.14 8.32 3.08
CA LEU A 39 18.95 8.73 3.82
C LEU A 39 18.21 9.89 3.18
N ARG A 40 18.92 10.87 2.63
CA ARG A 40 18.31 12.01 1.94
C ARG A 40 17.61 11.58 0.65
N HIS A 41 18.26 10.76 -0.18
CA HIS A 41 17.75 10.40 -1.49
C HIS A 41 16.54 9.47 -1.44
N TRP A 42 16.58 8.43 -0.61
CA TRP A 42 15.51 7.42 -0.55
C TRP A 42 14.44 7.71 0.50
N TYR A 43 14.83 8.38 1.61
CA TYR A 43 13.92 8.57 2.75
C TYR A 43 13.59 10.04 3.05
N GLY A 44 14.21 10.99 2.35
CA GLY A 44 13.97 12.42 2.55
C GLY A 44 14.53 12.97 3.86
N VAL A 45 15.43 12.22 4.53
CA VAL A 45 16.01 12.60 5.83
C VAL A 45 17.38 13.21 5.61
N THR A 46 17.60 14.41 6.17
CA THR A 46 18.87 15.11 6.10
C THR A 46 19.62 14.98 7.42
N LEU A 47 20.81 14.44 7.37
CA LEU A 47 21.74 14.37 8.50
C LEU A 47 22.84 15.42 8.37
N TRP A 48 23.49 15.73 9.49
CA TRP A 48 24.59 16.71 9.56
C TRP A 48 25.64 16.32 10.59
N GLY A 49 26.83 16.88 10.47
CA GLY A 49 27.97 16.66 11.35
C GLY A 49 28.97 15.66 10.80
N ASN A 50 30.03 15.41 11.55
CA ASN A 50 31.01 14.36 11.24
C ASN A 50 30.35 12.97 11.41
N ALA A 51 31.03 11.92 10.94
CA ALA A 51 30.48 10.57 11.01
C ALA A 51 30.05 10.15 12.43
N TYR A 52 30.76 10.57 13.47
CA TYR A 52 30.38 10.26 14.86
C TYR A 52 29.11 11.00 15.29
N ASP A 53 28.92 12.25 14.82
CA ASP A 53 27.76 13.09 15.14
C ASP A 53 26.46 12.57 14.50
N LEU A 54 26.58 11.73 13.45
CA LEU A 54 25.41 11.23 12.72
C LEU A 54 24.45 10.40 13.56
N LEU A 55 24.91 9.75 14.65
CA LEU A 55 24.01 9.04 15.56
C LEU A 55 23.05 9.99 16.27
N GLU A 56 23.53 11.14 16.73
CA GLU A 56 22.68 12.16 17.37
C GLU A 56 21.84 12.91 16.34
N SER A 57 22.44 13.25 15.20
CA SER A 57 21.71 13.84 14.08
C SER A 57 20.53 12.96 13.66
N ALA A 58 20.75 11.65 13.50
CA ALA A 58 19.70 10.70 13.16
C ALA A 58 18.57 10.65 14.20
N ARG A 59 18.89 10.61 15.49
CA ARG A 59 17.89 10.67 16.57
C ARG A 59 17.06 11.95 16.52
N SER A 60 17.71 13.09 16.32
CA SER A 60 17.02 14.38 16.23
C SER A 60 16.06 14.47 15.04
N GLN A 61 16.29 13.66 14.00
CA GLN A 61 15.40 13.48 12.84
C GLN A 61 14.36 12.37 13.04
N GLY A 62 14.28 11.76 14.22
CA GLY A 62 13.31 10.71 14.53
C GLY A 62 13.68 9.33 14.00
N LEU A 63 14.91 9.13 13.51
CA LEU A 63 15.37 7.82 13.09
C LEU A 63 15.69 6.93 14.29
N LYS A 64 15.48 5.64 14.11
CA LYS A 64 15.91 4.63 15.09
C LYS A 64 17.43 4.49 15.04
N VAL A 65 18.05 4.64 16.20
CA VAL A 65 19.48 4.38 16.42
C VAL A 65 19.61 3.25 17.42
N VAL A 66 20.41 2.24 17.09
CA VAL A 66 20.61 1.05 17.94
C VAL A 66 22.09 0.85 18.27
N TYR A 67 22.35 0.28 19.42
CA TYR A 67 23.67 0.00 19.98
C TYR A 67 23.75 -1.45 20.43
N ASP A 68 24.94 -1.99 20.54
CA ASP A 68 25.20 -3.35 21.06
C ASP A 68 24.33 -4.39 20.32
N VAL A 69 24.41 -4.39 18.99
CA VAL A 69 23.62 -5.28 18.12
C VAL A 69 24.50 -6.37 17.56
N ASP A 70 24.21 -7.63 17.90
CA ASP A 70 24.97 -8.79 17.42
C ASP A 70 24.74 -9.06 15.92
N TYR A 71 23.52 -8.82 15.41
CA TYR A 71 23.13 -9.14 14.03
C TYR A 71 22.62 -7.91 13.26
N PRO A 72 23.49 -6.93 12.95
CA PRO A 72 23.12 -5.81 12.11
C PRO A 72 22.60 -6.25 10.74
N LYS A 73 21.67 -5.47 10.17
CA LYS A 73 20.99 -5.86 8.94
C LYS A 73 21.46 -5.04 7.75
N ALA A 74 21.37 -5.64 6.58
CA ALA A 74 21.56 -4.95 5.32
C ALA A 74 20.70 -3.70 5.22
N GLY A 75 21.29 -2.63 4.71
CA GLY A 75 20.67 -1.30 4.60
C GLY A 75 20.87 -0.40 5.82
N TRP A 76 21.44 -0.89 6.92
CA TRP A 76 21.80 -0.05 8.06
C TRP A 76 23.11 0.70 7.79
N PHE A 77 23.28 1.85 8.41
CA PHE A 77 24.53 2.59 8.38
C PHE A 77 25.23 2.45 9.74
N PHE A 78 26.45 1.95 9.72
CA PHE A 78 27.24 1.83 10.95
C PHE A 78 27.96 3.13 11.25
N VAL A 79 28.28 3.36 12.53
CA VAL A 79 29.18 4.42 13.01
C VAL A 79 30.19 3.81 13.95
N LYS A 80 31.46 4.05 13.69
CA LYS A 80 32.57 3.69 14.58
C LYS A 80 33.31 4.93 15.06
N SER A 81 34.00 4.81 16.20
CA SER A 81 34.85 5.85 16.74
C SER A 81 36.13 6.00 15.94
N TYR A 82 36.52 7.23 15.69
CA TYR A 82 37.83 7.58 15.15
C TYR A 82 38.26 8.93 15.75
N VAL A 83 39.29 8.91 16.64
CA VAL A 83 39.83 10.11 17.26
C VAL A 83 41.10 10.54 16.53
N ALA A 84 41.09 11.71 15.93
CA ALA A 84 42.22 12.27 15.22
C ALA A 84 43.32 12.82 16.17
N GLY A 85 44.44 13.25 15.61
CA GLY A 85 45.58 13.77 16.38
C GLY A 85 45.31 15.07 17.15
N ASP A 86 44.23 15.80 16.81
CA ASP A 86 43.73 16.99 17.52
C ASP A 86 42.82 16.63 18.71
N GLY A 87 42.56 15.35 18.96
CA GLY A 87 41.70 14.84 20.02
C GLY A 87 40.21 14.86 19.71
N VAL A 88 39.80 15.25 18.50
CA VAL A 88 38.42 15.27 18.07
C VAL A 88 38.04 13.89 17.52
N ASN A 89 36.87 13.39 17.93
CA ASN A 89 36.31 12.17 17.38
C ASN A 89 35.48 12.48 16.12
N TYR A 90 36.09 12.34 14.97
CA TYR A 90 35.41 12.52 13.69
C TYR A 90 34.56 11.31 13.30
N GLY A 91 34.87 10.14 13.85
CA GLY A 91 34.22 8.89 13.51
C GLY A 91 34.54 8.37 12.11
N HIS A 92 33.94 7.25 11.82
CA HIS A 92 33.91 6.69 10.44
C HIS A 92 32.59 5.92 10.26
N THR A 93 32.08 5.86 9.02
CA THR A 93 30.77 5.30 8.73
C THR A 93 30.71 4.71 7.32
N GLY A 94 29.68 3.93 7.06
CA GLY A 94 29.35 3.36 5.77
C GLY A 94 28.06 2.56 5.83
N LEU A 95 27.71 1.94 4.71
CA LEU A 95 26.52 1.11 4.54
C LEU A 95 26.86 -0.35 4.81
N VAL A 96 26.04 -1.04 5.60
CA VAL A 96 26.01 -2.52 5.70
C VAL A 96 25.21 -3.03 4.50
N TYR A 97 25.83 -3.83 3.60
CA TYR A 97 25.16 -4.26 2.37
C TYR A 97 24.65 -5.70 2.40
N GLU A 98 25.08 -6.51 3.38
CA GLU A 98 24.56 -7.87 3.67
C GLU A 98 24.25 -8.00 5.16
N ASP A 99 23.31 -8.89 5.52
CA ASP A 99 23.02 -9.21 6.91
C ASP A 99 24.28 -9.78 7.59
N SER A 100 24.55 -9.34 8.82
CA SER A 100 25.70 -9.81 9.61
C SER A 100 25.53 -11.28 10.04
N ASP A 101 26.64 -11.98 10.15
CA ASP A 101 26.75 -13.32 10.75
C ASP A 101 26.85 -13.30 12.28
N GLY A 102 26.88 -12.11 12.89
CA GLY A 102 27.04 -11.89 14.32
C GLY A 102 28.49 -11.62 14.76
N TYR A 103 29.46 -11.74 13.86
CA TYR A 103 30.88 -11.45 14.12
C TYR A 103 31.40 -10.32 13.27
N THR A 104 30.97 -10.28 12.02
CA THR A 104 31.41 -9.30 11.02
C THR A 104 30.25 -8.63 10.32
N ILE A 105 30.49 -7.42 9.81
CA ILE A 105 29.62 -6.71 8.88
C ILE A 105 30.37 -6.51 7.57
N LYS A 106 29.69 -6.78 6.47
CA LYS A 106 30.16 -6.44 5.13
C LYS A 106 29.66 -5.07 4.75
N THR A 107 30.55 -4.16 4.40
CA THR A 107 30.27 -2.74 4.26
C THR A 107 30.67 -2.17 2.91
N ILE A 108 30.00 -1.08 2.52
CA ILE A 108 30.46 -0.18 1.48
C ILE A 108 30.74 1.18 2.14
N GLU A 109 31.95 1.65 1.95
CA GLU A 109 32.50 2.80 2.63
C GLU A 109 33.22 3.73 1.66
N GLN A 110 33.30 5.01 2.00
CA GLN A 110 34.11 5.99 1.31
C GLN A 110 35.25 6.47 2.22
N ASN A 111 36.31 6.98 1.62
CA ASN A 111 37.47 7.54 2.31
C ASN A 111 38.10 6.56 3.34
N ILE A 112 38.25 5.29 2.95
CA ILE A 112 38.84 4.23 3.80
C ILE A 112 40.36 4.38 3.89
N ASP A 113 40.99 4.87 2.85
CA ASP A 113 42.42 4.78 2.61
C ASP A 113 43.25 5.73 3.49
N GLY A 114 42.56 6.47 4.38
CA GLY A 114 43.25 7.41 5.28
C GLY A 114 44.02 8.47 4.53
N ASN A 115 43.53 8.91 3.40
CA ASN A 115 44.14 9.91 2.53
C ASN A 115 43.96 11.32 3.14
N TRP A 116 44.39 11.45 4.39
CA TRP A 116 44.24 12.63 5.24
C TRP A 116 44.83 13.91 4.67
N ASP A 117 45.86 13.72 3.85
CA ASP A 117 46.55 14.83 3.23
C ASP A 117 45.73 15.44 2.06
N TYR A 118 44.61 14.81 1.69
CA TYR A 118 43.72 15.23 0.62
C TYR A 118 42.24 15.25 1.05
N LEU A 119 41.95 15.93 2.15
CA LEU A 119 40.56 16.15 2.63
C LEU A 119 39.63 16.68 1.55
N GLU A 120 40.14 17.38 0.55
CA GLU A 120 39.37 17.98 -0.54
C GLU A 120 38.92 16.97 -1.59
N VAL A 121 39.43 15.75 -1.58
CA VAL A 121 39.15 14.73 -2.62
C VAL A 121 38.42 13.51 -2.06
N GLY A 122 38.69 13.10 -0.83
CA GLY A 122 38.15 11.86 -0.24
C GLY A 122 38.54 10.62 -1.02
N GLY A 123 37.79 9.53 -0.86
CA GLY A 123 38.03 8.26 -1.55
C GLY A 123 36.72 7.61 -2.03
N PRO A 124 36.74 6.86 -3.16
CA PRO A 124 35.54 6.26 -3.74
C PRO A 124 34.93 5.20 -2.83
N CYS A 125 33.70 4.79 -3.15
CA CYS A 125 33.03 3.64 -2.52
C CYS A 125 33.86 2.38 -2.71
N ARG A 126 34.09 1.64 -1.63
CA ARG A 126 34.81 0.36 -1.64
C ARG A 126 34.17 -0.63 -0.70
N TYR A 127 34.26 -1.90 -1.04
CA TYR A 127 33.90 -2.99 -0.15
C TYR A 127 34.91 -3.09 1.00
N ASN A 128 34.38 -3.35 2.19
CA ASN A 128 35.19 -3.61 3.37
C ASN A 128 34.46 -4.61 4.29
N GLU A 129 35.21 -5.12 5.27
CA GLU A 129 34.68 -6.01 6.32
C GLU A 129 35.17 -5.52 7.66
N ARG A 130 34.27 -5.49 8.67
CA ARG A 130 34.59 -5.01 10.02
C ARG A 130 34.03 -5.94 11.07
N SER A 131 34.71 -6.02 12.23
CA SER A 131 34.15 -6.65 13.42
C SER A 131 32.94 -5.84 13.93
N VAL A 132 31.91 -6.53 14.38
CA VAL A 132 30.76 -5.87 15.05
C VAL A 132 31.21 -5.15 16.32
N ASP A 133 32.24 -5.62 17.00
CA ASP A 133 32.81 -5.04 18.25
C ASP A 133 33.45 -3.66 18.03
N GLU A 134 33.80 -3.30 16.80
CA GLU A 134 34.33 -1.96 16.47
C GLU A 134 33.26 -0.90 16.35
N ILE A 135 31.98 -1.27 16.32
CA ILE A 135 30.88 -0.39 15.96
C ILE A 135 30.27 0.20 17.23
N VAL A 136 30.18 1.52 17.26
CA VAL A 136 29.53 2.27 18.34
C VAL A 136 28.01 2.19 18.26
N GLY A 137 27.48 2.24 17.05
CA GLY A 137 26.03 2.16 16.82
C GLY A 137 25.65 2.16 15.35
N TYR A 138 24.37 1.93 15.11
CA TYR A 138 23.81 1.87 13.75
C TYR A 138 22.63 2.82 13.62
N ILE A 139 22.56 3.50 12.48
CA ILE A 139 21.40 4.26 12.04
C ILE A 139 20.54 3.31 11.20
N VAL A 140 19.29 3.12 11.63
CA VAL A 140 18.33 2.27 10.95
C VAL A 140 17.42 3.13 10.08
N PRO A 141 17.44 2.98 8.74
CA PRO A 141 16.51 3.66 7.87
C PRO A 141 15.05 3.34 8.24
N PRO A 142 14.10 4.23 7.93
CA PRO A 142 12.68 3.97 8.17
C PRO A 142 12.23 2.65 7.51
N GLU A 143 11.43 1.88 8.24
CA GLU A 143 10.80 0.68 7.65
C GLU A 143 9.85 1.11 6.54
N GLU A 144 9.93 0.43 5.41
CA GLU A 144 8.99 0.64 4.32
C GLU A 144 7.70 -0.12 4.63
N VAL A 145 6.60 0.62 4.60
CA VAL A 145 5.28 0.01 4.63
C VAL A 145 4.90 -0.35 3.20
N GLU A 146 4.67 -1.63 2.92
CA GLU A 146 4.09 -2.03 1.64
C GLU A 146 2.67 -1.48 1.54
N THR A 147 2.51 -0.41 0.77
CA THR A 147 1.23 0.26 0.57
C THR A 147 0.42 -0.38 -0.56
N GLY A 148 -0.87 -0.10 -0.60
CA GLY A 148 -1.75 -0.64 -1.62
C GLY A 148 -2.44 -1.93 -1.22
N TRP A 149 -2.90 -2.68 -2.21
CA TRP A 149 -3.59 -3.95 -2.01
C TRP A 149 -2.65 -5.04 -1.51
N GLN A 150 -2.99 -5.63 -0.37
CA GLN A 150 -2.32 -6.76 0.24
C GLN A 150 -3.27 -7.95 0.32
N GLN A 151 -2.73 -9.17 0.33
CA GLN A 151 -3.50 -10.40 0.43
C GLN A 151 -2.81 -11.43 1.33
N ASN A 152 -3.61 -12.17 2.09
CA ASN A 152 -3.18 -13.38 2.78
C ASN A 152 -4.25 -14.49 2.66
N GLN A 153 -4.09 -15.57 3.40
CA GLN A 153 -5.04 -16.68 3.42
C GLN A 153 -6.46 -16.32 3.91
N TYR A 154 -6.63 -15.17 4.57
CA TYR A 154 -7.92 -14.73 5.14
C TYR A 154 -8.64 -13.72 4.24
N GLY A 155 -7.95 -12.98 3.38
CA GLY A 155 -8.57 -12.01 2.49
C GLY A 155 -7.63 -10.94 1.95
N TRP A 156 -8.24 -9.92 1.38
CA TRP A 156 -7.59 -8.74 0.85
C TRP A 156 -7.80 -7.57 1.81
N TRP A 157 -6.76 -6.71 1.99
CA TRP A 157 -6.85 -5.44 2.69
C TRP A 157 -6.08 -4.36 1.95
N TRP A 158 -6.36 -3.11 2.29
CA TRP A 158 -5.70 -1.94 1.69
C TRP A 158 -4.83 -1.23 2.71
N VAL A 159 -3.55 -1.01 2.42
CA VAL A 159 -2.61 -0.26 3.25
C VAL A 159 -2.40 1.12 2.65
N ARG A 160 -2.67 2.17 3.42
CA ARG A 160 -2.44 3.56 3.03
C ARG A 160 -0.96 3.94 3.14
N GLU A 161 -0.60 5.11 2.59
CA GLU A 161 0.77 5.62 2.64
C GLU A 161 1.30 5.80 4.07
N ASP A 162 0.45 6.08 5.04
CA ASP A 162 0.78 6.20 6.46
C ASP A 162 0.86 4.85 7.20
N GLY A 163 0.71 3.73 6.49
CA GLY A 163 0.72 2.38 7.05
C GLY A 163 -0.60 1.95 7.70
N SER A 164 -1.59 2.84 7.80
CA SER A 164 -2.90 2.49 8.32
C SER A 164 -3.73 1.71 7.29
N TYR A 165 -4.74 0.99 7.76
CA TYR A 165 -5.73 0.31 6.91
C TYR A 165 -7.15 0.57 7.41
N PRO A 166 -8.17 0.56 6.53
CA PRO A 166 -9.56 0.79 6.92
C PRO A 166 -10.12 -0.41 7.69
N THR A 167 -10.90 -0.14 8.75
CA THR A 167 -11.66 -1.14 9.50
C THR A 167 -13.08 -0.65 9.73
N ASP A 168 -14.06 -1.53 9.53
CA ASP A 168 -15.49 -1.28 9.68
C ASP A 168 -15.96 0.01 8.98
N LYS A 169 -15.49 0.23 7.75
CA LYS A 169 -15.81 1.44 6.99
C LYS A 169 -15.67 1.30 5.49
N TRP A 170 -16.31 2.25 4.81
CA TRP A 170 -16.15 2.49 3.39
C TRP A 170 -14.82 3.17 3.07
N GLU A 171 -14.22 2.77 1.96
CA GLU A 171 -13.02 3.41 1.42
C GLU A 171 -13.15 3.50 -0.11
N LYS A 172 -12.78 4.65 -0.67
CA LYS A 172 -12.78 4.85 -2.12
C LYS A 172 -11.34 4.74 -2.62
N ILE A 173 -11.07 3.72 -3.43
CA ILE A 173 -9.73 3.42 -3.95
C ILE A 173 -9.82 3.44 -5.47
N ASN A 174 -9.05 4.32 -6.12
CA ASN A 174 -9.05 4.50 -7.57
C ASN A 174 -10.48 4.65 -8.15
N ASP A 175 -11.27 5.54 -7.53
CA ASP A 175 -12.68 5.83 -7.89
C ASP A 175 -13.69 4.69 -7.70
N VAL A 176 -13.28 3.56 -7.12
CA VAL A 176 -14.15 2.43 -6.78
C VAL A 176 -14.38 2.38 -5.28
N TRP A 177 -15.63 2.16 -4.86
CA TRP A 177 -15.98 2.00 -3.47
C TRP A 177 -15.83 0.54 -3.01
N TYR A 178 -15.23 0.38 -1.83
CA TYR A 178 -15.05 -0.88 -1.11
C TYR A 178 -15.54 -0.72 0.33
N TYR A 179 -15.84 -1.82 0.98
CA TYR A 179 -16.09 -1.86 2.42
C TYR A 179 -15.17 -2.88 3.08
N PHE A 180 -14.59 -2.47 4.19
CA PHE A 180 -13.69 -3.30 4.98
C PHE A 180 -14.37 -3.67 6.30
N ASP A 181 -14.24 -4.92 6.72
CA ASP A 181 -14.82 -5.40 7.97
C ASP A 181 -14.06 -4.91 9.21
N ASP A 182 -14.47 -5.34 10.39
CA ASP A 182 -13.86 -4.99 11.67
C ASP A 182 -12.40 -5.46 11.82
N LYS A 183 -11.97 -6.42 11.01
CA LYS A 183 -10.59 -6.92 10.94
C LYS A 183 -9.77 -6.28 9.83
N GLY A 184 -10.37 -5.40 9.05
CA GLY A 184 -9.74 -4.72 7.92
C GLY A 184 -9.73 -5.52 6.62
N PHE A 185 -10.47 -6.63 6.51
CA PHE A 185 -10.57 -7.36 5.26
C PHE A 185 -11.69 -6.81 4.37
N MET A 186 -11.40 -6.69 3.08
CA MET A 186 -12.34 -6.27 2.06
C MET A 186 -13.50 -7.24 1.92
N LYS A 187 -14.75 -6.74 1.99
CA LYS A 187 -15.93 -7.51 1.67
C LYS A 187 -16.02 -7.80 0.17
N ARG A 188 -16.34 -9.06 -0.16
CA ARG A 188 -16.50 -9.52 -1.55
C ARG A 188 -17.57 -10.62 -1.63
N SER A 189 -18.25 -10.73 -2.77
CA SER A 189 -19.31 -11.72 -3.02
C SER A 189 -20.31 -11.81 -1.86
N THR A 190 -20.71 -10.65 -1.30
CA THR A 190 -21.55 -10.60 -0.10
C THR A 190 -22.44 -9.37 -0.06
N TRP A 191 -23.55 -9.50 0.65
CA TRP A 191 -24.44 -8.40 0.99
C TRP A 191 -23.97 -7.66 2.26
N LEU A 192 -24.24 -6.37 2.29
CA LEU A 192 -24.08 -5.53 3.47
C LEU A 192 -25.35 -4.71 3.67
N ASN A 193 -25.97 -4.81 4.86
CA ASN A 193 -26.93 -3.81 5.31
C ASN A 193 -26.16 -2.71 6.06
N TYR A 194 -26.24 -1.50 5.57
CA TYR A 194 -25.58 -0.34 6.16
C TYR A 194 -26.54 0.85 6.18
N LYS A 195 -26.89 1.33 7.38
CA LYS A 195 -27.81 2.46 7.58
C LYS A 195 -29.14 2.26 6.84
N ASP A 196 -29.76 1.11 7.05
CA ASP A 196 -31.05 0.68 6.48
C ASP A 196 -31.09 0.56 4.94
N ALA A 197 -29.93 0.55 4.28
CA ALA A 197 -29.79 0.28 2.86
C ALA A 197 -28.96 -0.98 2.61
N TRP A 198 -29.35 -1.74 1.59
CA TRP A 198 -28.62 -2.92 1.16
C TRP A 198 -27.65 -2.61 0.04
N TYR A 199 -26.43 -3.15 0.15
CA TYR A 199 -25.36 -3.05 -0.83
C TYR A 199 -24.87 -4.43 -1.19
N TRP A 200 -24.36 -4.59 -2.40
CA TRP A 200 -23.68 -5.80 -2.84
C TRP A 200 -22.23 -5.51 -3.21
N PHE A 201 -21.34 -6.37 -2.76
CA PHE A 201 -19.93 -6.35 -3.20
C PHE A 201 -19.69 -7.50 -4.17
N THR A 202 -19.12 -7.16 -5.33
CA THR A 202 -18.81 -8.12 -6.40
C THR A 202 -17.71 -9.08 -5.97
N ASP A 203 -17.34 -10.01 -6.82
CA ASP A 203 -16.23 -10.93 -6.58
C ASP A 203 -14.88 -10.20 -6.49
N SER A 204 -14.72 -9.07 -7.19
CA SER A 204 -13.55 -8.18 -7.05
C SER A 204 -13.58 -7.29 -5.81
N GLY A 205 -14.65 -7.34 -5.01
CA GLY A 205 -14.85 -6.48 -3.83
C GLY A 205 -15.43 -5.11 -4.13
N SER A 206 -15.60 -4.75 -5.39
CA SER A 206 -16.20 -3.46 -5.75
C SER A 206 -17.68 -3.39 -5.37
N MET A 207 -18.13 -2.23 -4.89
CA MET A 207 -19.54 -1.95 -4.67
C MET A 207 -20.29 -2.01 -6.01
N ALA A 208 -21.40 -2.76 -6.07
CA ALA A 208 -22.23 -2.86 -7.24
C ALA A 208 -23.04 -1.59 -7.48
N THR A 209 -23.17 -1.19 -8.75
CA THR A 209 -24.07 -0.14 -9.21
C THR A 209 -24.78 -0.61 -10.49
N GLY A 210 -25.98 -0.11 -10.75
CA GLY A 210 -26.79 -0.58 -11.88
C GLY A 210 -27.27 -2.02 -11.71
N TRP A 211 -27.46 -2.73 -12.81
CA TRP A 211 -27.92 -4.12 -12.81
C TRP A 211 -26.82 -5.09 -12.35
N ALA A 212 -27.15 -5.93 -11.38
CA ALA A 212 -26.28 -7.03 -10.94
C ALA A 212 -27.06 -8.33 -10.85
N ARG A 213 -26.46 -9.44 -11.32
CA ARG A 213 -27.02 -10.78 -11.21
C ARG A 213 -26.34 -11.54 -10.08
N ILE A 214 -27.11 -11.80 -9.03
CA ILE A 214 -26.61 -12.41 -7.79
C ILE A 214 -27.36 -13.73 -7.60
N ASN A 215 -26.65 -14.85 -7.59
CA ASN A 215 -27.25 -16.19 -7.45
C ASN A 215 -28.42 -16.42 -8.44
N ASN A 216 -28.21 -16.09 -9.72
CA ASN A 216 -29.19 -16.17 -10.81
C ASN A 216 -30.39 -15.20 -10.72
N THR A 217 -30.43 -14.30 -9.76
CA THR A 217 -31.48 -13.31 -9.56
C THR A 217 -30.95 -11.92 -9.89
N TRP A 218 -31.76 -11.12 -10.61
CA TRP A 218 -31.41 -9.76 -10.95
C TRP A 218 -31.83 -8.78 -9.87
N TYR A 219 -30.91 -7.82 -9.55
CA TYR A 219 -31.11 -6.68 -8.66
C TYR A 219 -30.65 -5.42 -9.36
N TYR A 220 -31.12 -4.28 -8.89
CA TYR A 220 -30.67 -2.99 -9.37
C TYR A 220 -30.17 -2.12 -8.20
N PHE A 221 -29.03 -1.50 -8.38
CA PHE A 221 -28.40 -0.59 -7.42
C PHE A 221 -28.33 0.79 -8.03
N ASP A 222 -28.61 1.83 -7.23
CA ASP A 222 -28.46 3.21 -7.66
C ASP A 222 -26.95 3.61 -7.81
N GLU A 223 -26.71 4.88 -8.14
CA GLU A 223 -25.34 5.39 -8.30
C GLU A 223 -24.56 5.44 -6.98
N ASP A 224 -25.27 5.49 -5.84
CA ASP A 224 -24.69 5.38 -4.50
C ASP A 224 -24.49 3.91 -4.05
N GLY A 225 -24.84 2.93 -4.88
CA GLY A 225 -24.74 1.51 -4.59
C GLY A 225 -25.87 0.94 -3.73
N LYS A 226 -26.93 1.70 -3.46
CA LYS A 226 -28.07 1.21 -2.67
C LYS A 226 -28.98 0.37 -3.52
N MET A 227 -29.38 -0.81 -3.00
CA MET A 227 -30.38 -1.66 -3.64
C MET A 227 -31.69 -0.90 -3.79
N VAL A 228 -32.23 -0.87 -5.00
CA VAL A 228 -33.49 -0.22 -5.31
C VAL A 228 -34.64 -1.20 -5.25
N THR A 229 -35.80 -0.78 -4.79
CA THR A 229 -37.07 -1.54 -4.78
C THR A 229 -38.17 -0.76 -5.49
N GLY A 230 -39.18 -1.45 -5.96
CA GLY A 230 -40.30 -0.83 -6.67
C GLY A 230 -39.98 -0.56 -8.15
N TRP A 231 -40.64 0.43 -8.73
CA TRP A 231 -40.50 0.75 -10.16
C TRP A 231 -39.21 1.47 -10.47
N ILE A 232 -38.51 1.00 -11.48
CA ILE A 232 -37.35 1.70 -12.09
C ILE A 232 -37.56 1.86 -13.59
N LYS A 233 -37.03 2.93 -14.14
CA LYS A 233 -36.95 3.15 -15.57
C LYS A 233 -35.48 3.16 -16.00
N HIS A 234 -35.06 2.09 -16.69
CA HIS A 234 -33.71 1.98 -17.23
C HIS A 234 -33.75 1.96 -18.76
N LYS A 235 -32.99 2.82 -19.44
CA LYS A 235 -32.95 2.96 -20.90
C LYS A 235 -34.33 2.95 -21.56
N GLN A 236 -35.24 3.81 -21.04
CA GLN A 236 -36.63 3.99 -21.47
C GLN A 236 -37.58 2.79 -21.22
N THR A 237 -37.12 1.74 -20.58
CA THR A 237 -37.90 0.53 -20.27
C THR A 237 -38.18 0.47 -18.76
N TRP A 238 -39.43 0.11 -18.42
CA TRP A 238 -39.84 -0.05 -17.03
C TRP A 238 -39.62 -1.48 -16.54
N TYR A 239 -39.12 -1.60 -15.30
CA TYR A 239 -38.94 -2.84 -14.53
C TYR A 239 -39.51 -2.65 -13.13
N TYR A 240 -39.83 -3.76 -12.48
CA TYR A 240 -40.26 -3.75 -11.09
C TYR A 240 -39.36 -4.63 -10.24
N LEU A 241 -38.80 -4.04 -9.21
CA LEU A 241 -38.01 -4.72 -8.19
C LEU A 241 -38.95 -4.99 -7.00
N ASP A 242 -38.96 -6.23 -6.49
CA ASP A 242 -39.83 -6.60 -5.38
C ASP A 242 -39.60 -5.64 -4.19
N SER A 243 -40.71 -5.23 -3.57
CA SER A 243 -40.67 -4.19 -2.55
C SER A 243 -40.03 -4.64 -1.24
N LYS A 244 -39.93 -5.95 -1.00
CA LYS A 244 -39.37 -6.55 0.19
C LYS A 244 -37.94 -7.04 -0.04
N ASP A 245 -37.76 -7.81 -1.10
CA ASP A 245 -36.53 -8.55 -1.34
C ASP A 245 -35.63 -7.91 -2.39
N GLY A 246 -36.12 -6.91 -3.16
CA GLY A 246 -35.39 -6.14 -4.16
C GLY A 246 -35.09 -6.89 -5.46
N ASN A 247 -35.48 -8.14 -5.58
CA ASN A 247 -35.26 -8.92 -6.80
C ASN A 247 -36.17 -8.44 -7.95
N MET A 248 -35.65 -8.48 -9.18
CA MET A 248 -36.43 -8.15 -10.37
C MET A 248 -37.56 -9.17 -10.57
N VAL A 249 -38.79 -8.66 -10.66
CA VAL A 249 -39.97 -9.47 -10.93
C VAL A 249 -40.04 -9.72 -12.44
N SER A 250 -40.36 -10.95 -12.83
CA SER A 250 -40.52 -11.37 -14.24
C SER A 250 -41.56 -12.47 -14.39
N ASN A 251 -42.23 -12.48 -15.54
CA ASN A 251 -43.30 -13.43 -15.87
C ASN A 251 -44.43 -13.46 -14.83
N GLU A 252 -44.78 -12.29 -14.29
CA GLU A 252 -45.73 -12.17 -13.17
C GLU A 252 -46.52 -10.87 -13.26
N PHE A 253 -47.69 -10.86 -12.62
CA PHE A 253 -48.49 -9.66 -12.39
C PHE A 253 -48.14 -9.04 -11.04
N VAL A 254 -47.85 -7.74 -11.05
CA VAL A 254 -47.64 -6.97 -9.82
C VAL A 254 -48.76 -5.94 -9.65
N ARG A 255 -49.22 -5.80 -8.42
CA ARG A 255 -50.12 -4.71 -8.03
C ARG A 255 -49.32 -3.52 -7.53
N ALA A 256 -49.41 -2.39 -8.21
CA ALA A 256 -48.77 -1.18 -7.79
C ALA A 256 -49.74 0.00 -7.91
N GLY A 257 -49.91 0.74 -6.79
CA GLY A 257 -50.95 1.76 -6.70
C GLY A 257 -52.34 1.15 -6.88
N GLN A 258 -53.14 1.68 -7.84
CA GLN A 258 -54.49 1.19 -8.14
C GLN A 258 -54.56 0.24 -9.35
N GLY A 259 -53.41 -0.15 -9.91
CA GLY A 259 -53.36 -0.95 -11.15
C GLY A 259 -52.62 -2.27 -10.98
N TRP A 260 -52.87 -3.16 -11.95
CA TRP A 260 -52.11 -4.38 -12.18
C TRP A 260 -51.24 -4.22 -13.42
N TYR A 261 -50.00 -4.67 -13.33
CA TYR A 261 -49.00 -4.58 -14.39
C TYR A 261 -48.38 -5.94 -14.62
N TYR A 262 -48.20 -6.33 -15.87
CA TYR A 262 -47.54 -7.58 -16.23
C TYR A 262 -46.06 -7.33 -16.57
N LEU A 263 -45.19 -8.05 -15.91
CA LEU A 263 -43.75 -8.09 -16.22
C LEU A 263 -43.49 -9.32 -17.09
N LYS A 264 -42.90 -9.11 -18.28
CA LYS A 264 -42.58 -10.18 -19.23
C LYS A 264 -41.49 -11.10 -18.66
N PRO A 265 -41.23 -12.27 -19.31
CA PRO A 265 -40.14 -13.17 -18.88
C PRO A 265 -38.77 -12.53 -18.77
N ASP A 266 -38.49 -11.48 -19.56
CA ASP A 266 -37.27 -10.70 -19.50
C ASP A 266 -37.27 -9.58 -18.41
N GLY A 267 -38.34 -9.47 -17.63
CA GLY A 267 -38.53 -8.49 -16.58
C GLY A 267 -39.07 -7.14 -17.05
N THR A 268 -39.21 -6.91 -18.34
CA THR A 268 -39.74 -5.64 -18.86
C THR A 268 -41.25 -5.54 -18.69
N MET A 269 -41.75 -4.34 -18.34
CA MET A 269 -43.19 -4.08 -18.26
C MET A 269 -43.84 -4.18 -19.63
N ALA A 270 -44.96 -4.88 -19.73
CA ALA A 270 -45.77 -4.92 -20.94
C ALA A 270 -46.63 -3.67 -21.09
N ASP A 271 -46.52 -2.98 -22.23
CA ASP A 271 -47.33 -1.78 -22.50
C ASP A 271 -48.80 -2.08 -22.76
N LYS A 272 -49.09 -3.16 -23.52
CA LYS A 272 -50.41 -3.59 -23.90
C LYS A 272 -50.48 -5.12 -23.97
N PRO A 273 -50.49 -5.81 -22.82
CA PRO A 273 -50.55 -7.27 -22.86
C PRO A 273 -51.88 -7.77 -23.37
N GLU A 274 -51.87 -8.73 -24.30
CA GLU A 274 -53.04 -9.46 -24.72
C GLU A 274 -53.22 -10.68 -23.82
N PHE A 275 -54.44 -10.89 -23.37
CA PHE A 275 -54.79 -12.00 -22.49
C PHE A 275 -55.73 -12.97 -23.17
N THR A 276 -55.56 -14.25 -22.92
CA THR A 276 -56.56 -15.28 -23.20
C THR A 276 -56.99 -15.87 -21.84
N VAL A 277 -58.31 -15.98 -21.64
CA VAL A 277 -58.87 -16.73 -20.51
C VAL A 277 -59.28 -18.07 -21.01
N GLU A 278 -58.59 -19.09 -20.53
CA GLU A 278 -58.92 -20.49 -20.88
C GLU A 278 -60.23 -20.93 -20.18
N PRO A 279 -60.91 -22.01 -20.68
CA PRO A 279 -62.18 -22.46 -20.10
C PRO A 279 -62.11 -22.84 -18.64
N ASP A 280 -60.96 -23.21 -18.13
CA ASP A 280 -60.69 -23.51 -16.72
C ASP A 280 -60.37 -22.27 -15.86
N GLY A 281 -60.41 -21.09 -16.49
CA GLY A 281 -60.10 -19.81 -15.81
C GLY A 281 -58.62 -19.43 -15.80
N LEU A 282 -57.74 -20.24 -16.43
CA LEU A 282 -56.34 -19.90 -16.56
C LEU A 282 -56.17 -18.66 -17.46
N ILE A 283 -55.43 -17.68 -17.03
CA ILE A 283 -55.09 -16.50 -17.81
C ILE A 283 -53.70 -16.72 -18.44
N THR A 284 -53.64 -16.76 -19.76
CA THR A 284 -52.40 -16.78 -20.53
C THR A 284 -52.13 -15.42 -21.15
N VAL A 285 -50.87 -14.98 -21.11
CA VAL A 285 -50.42 -13.74 -21.73
C VAL A 285 -49.69 -14.08 -23.03
N LYS A 286 -50.08 -13.38 -24.13
CA LYS A 286 -49.43 -13.54 -25.44
C LYS A 286 -48.25 -12.56 -25.60
#